data_aca3f174862fe5abc4b3b826f09ea323
#
_entry.id   aca3f174862fe5abc4b3b826f09ea323
#
_cell.length_a   1.000
_cell.length_b   1.000
_cell.length_c   1.000
_cell.angle_alpha   90.00
_cell.angle_beta   90.00
_cell.angle_gamma   90.00
#
_symmetry.space_group_name_H-M   'P 1'
#
loop_
_entity.id
_entity.type
_entity.pdbx_description
1 polymer ?
#
loop_
_entity_poly.entity_id
_entity_poly.type
_entity_poly.pdbx_seq_one_letter_code
_entity_poly.pdbx_strand_id
1 'polypeptide(L)'
;NAAFGGSALNANTTGSGNVGIGYQALDDNTTADYNTSVGFQSMMNTTTGWYNAALGKYALKANTTGQYNAAFGANSLSSNTTAGSNTGLGFNTLVKNTTGSYNTAAGQGALYYNTTGTYNTASGNAALRLNTTGSYNTGTGNRALDANTEGGNNTAVGHYAGGLNTTGDANVFIGYQAGYNSSYATSDNKLVIANSNTTSPLVDGDFDAATLTVNGALTA
;
A
#
# COMPACT_ATOMS: atom_id res chain seq x y z
N ASN A 1 -9.89 -28.78 -5.48
CA ASN A 1 -8.96 -28.02 -6.31
C ASN A 1 -9.43 -27.96 -7.76
N ALA A 2 -9.25 -26.84 -8.43
CA ALA A 2 -9.45 -26.67 -9.87
C ALA A 2 -8.18 -26.12 -10.51
N ALA A 3 -7.62 -26.79 -11.52
CA ALA A 3 -6.41 -26.38 -12.21
C ALA A 3 -6.67 -26.28 -13.71
N PHE A 4 -6.30 -25.15 -14.32
CA PHE A 4 -6.40 -24.95 -15.76
C PHE A 4 -5.18 -24.16 -16.29
N GLY A 5 -4.29 -24.82 -16.99
CA GLY A 5 -3.06 -24.26 -17.54
C GLY A 5 -1.86 -25.16 -17.33
N GLY A 6 -0.79 -24.95 -18.10
CA GLY A 6 0.45 -25.72 -17.95
C GLY A 6 1.06 -25.50 -16.56
N SER A 7 1.34 -26.56 -15.82
CA SER A 7 1.88 -26.56 -14.46
C SER A 7 1.03 -25.81 -13.42
N ALA A 8 -0.28 -25.66 -13.63
CA ALA A 8 -1.16 -25.12 -12.59
C ALA A 8 -1.32 -26.16 -11.46
N LEU A 9 -1.08 -25.74 -10.17
CA LEU A 9 -1.13 -26.64 -8.99
C LEU A 9 -0.23 -27.88 -9.11
N ASN A 10 0.90 -27.76 -9.81
CA ASN A 10 1.74 -28.92 -10.14
C ASN A 10 2.32 -29.65 -8.92
N ALA A 11 2.78 -28.92 -7.91
CA ALA A 11 3.37 -29.50 -6.70
C ALA A 11 2.35 -29.79 -5.58
N ASN A 12 1.04 -29.62 -5.83
CA ASN A 12 0.03 -29.76 -4.78
C ASN A 12 -0.06 -31.21 -4.27
N THR A 13 0.14 -31.42 -2.98
CA THR A 13 0.07 -32.75 -2.34
C THR A 13 -1.21 -32.94 -1.53
N THR A 14 -1.45 -32.10 -0.53
CA THR A 14 -2.59 -32.20 0.38
C THR A 14 -3.46 -30.95 0.42
N GLY A 15 -3.01 -29.83 -0.19
CA GLY A 15 -3.79 -28.61 -0.23
C GLY A 15 -5.16 -28.77 -0.88
N SER A 16 -6.19 -28.16 -0.30
CA SER A 16 -7.58 -28.29 -0.71
C SER A 16 -8.25 -26.95 -0.98
N GLY A 17 -9.35 -26.94 -1.73
CA GLY A 17 -10.10 -25.72 -2.02
C GLY A 17 -9.38 -24.70 -2.89
N ASN A 18 -8.30 -25.06 -3.59
CA ASN A 18 -7.52 -24.14 -4.41
C ASN A 18 -8.05 -24.05 -5.85
N VAL A 19 -7.95 -22.85 -6.42
CA VAL A 19 -8.23 -22.57 -7.84
C VAL A 19 -6.99 -21.98 -8.49
N GLY A 20 -6.38 -22.69 -9.46
CA GLY A 20 -5.22 -22.24 -10.23
C GLY A 20 -5.54 -22.15 -11.73
N ILE A 21 -5.63 -20.95 -12.29
CA ILE A 21 -5.92 -20.71 -13.71
C ILE A 21 -4.79 -19.89 -14.34
N GLY A 22 -4.05 -20.49 -15.24
CA GLY A 22 -2.93 -19.87 -15.95
C GLY A 22 -1.66 -20.71 -15.90
N TYR A 23 -0.69 -20.38 -16.77
CA TYR A 23 0.61 -21.04 -16.78
C TYR A 23 1.31 -20.83 -15.43
N GLN A 24 1.69 -21.91 -14.75
CA GLN A 24 2.32 -21.94 -13.42
C GLN A 24 1.54 -21.17 -12.33
N ALA A 25 0.22 -21.13 -12.40
CA ALA A 25 -0.60 -20.59 -11.31
C ALA A 25 -0.58 -21.58 -10.13
N LEU A 26 -0.13 -21.12 -8.92
CA LEU A 26 0.05 -21.98 -7.73
C LEU A 26 0.98 -23.20 -7.98
N ASP A 27 2.04 -23.04 -8.80
CA ASP A 27 2.92 -24.14 -9.23
C ASP A 27 3.54 -24.86 -8.02
N ASP A 28 4.13 -24.11 -7.07
CA ASP A 28 4.82 -24.65 -5.90
C ASP A 28 3.91 -24.95 -4.69
N ASN A 29 2.58 -24.85 -4.87
CA ASN A 29 1.65 -25.12 -3.77
C ASN A 29 1.77 -26.57 -3.28
N THR A 30 2.06 -26.78 -2.02
CA THR A 30 2.16 -28.14 -1.43
C THR A 30 0.98 -28.47 -0.54
N THR A 31 0.75 -27.68 0.48
CA THR A 31 -0.25 -27.96 1.54
C THR A 31 -1.20 -26.79 1.79
N ALA A 32 -1.02 -25.65 1.08
CA ALA A 32 -1.86 -24.47 1.27
C ALA A 32 -3.29 -24.70 0.79
N ASP A 33 -4.26 -24.14 1.52
CA ASP A 33 -5.67 -24.28 1.28
C ASP A 33 -6.33 -22.97 0.85
N TYR A 34 -7.45 -23.07 0.16
CA TYR A 34 -8.38 -21.97 -0.12
C TYR A 34 -7.75 -20.76 -0.83
N ASN A 35 -6.80 -20.99 -1.71
CA ASN A 35 -6.22 -19.95 -2.54
C ASN A 35 -6.92 -19.87 -3.90
N THR A 36 -7.16 -18.65 -4.38
CA THR A 36 -7.64 -18.40 -5.75
C THR A 36 -6.59 -17.63 -6.52
N SER A 37 -6.02 -18.25 -7.57
CA SER A 37 -4.94 -17.72 -8.37
C SER A 37 -5.32 -17.74 -9.85
N VAL A 38 -5.41 -16.57 -10.48
CA VAL A 38 -5.75 -16.43 -11.90
C VAL A 38 -4.73 -15.53 -12.60
N GLY A 39 -3.97 -16.08 -13.53
CA GLY A 39 -2.99 -15.34 -14.32
C GLY A 39 -1.66 -16.08 -14.50
N PHE A 40 -0.86 -15.61 -15.46
CA PHE A 40 0.48 -16.13 -15.71
C PHE A 40 1.36 -15.97 -14.46
N GLN A 41 1.86 -17.07 -13.90
CA GLN A 41 2.69 -17.15 -12.70
C GLN A 41 2.11 -16.39 -11.48
N SER A 42 0.80 -16.31 -11.39
CA SER A 42 0.12 -15.80 -10.20
C SER A 42 0.32 -16.79 -9.06
N MET A 43 0.74 -16.31 -7.88
CA MET A 43 1.03 -17.10 -6.67
C MET A 43 1.97 -18.30 -6.93
N MET A 44 2.89 -18.18 -7.91
CA MET A 44 3.71 -19.30 -8.37
C MET A 44 4.46 -19.98 -7.23
N ASN A 45 5.06 -19.22 -6.31
CA ASN A 45 5.93 -19.72 -5.25
C ASN A 45 5.18 -19.98 -3.92
N THR A 46 3.85 -19.92 -3.88
CA THR A 46 3.09 -20.19 -2.66
C THR A 46 3.25 -21.64 -2.26
N THR A 47 3.70 -21.92 -1.02
CA THR A 47 3.89 -23.29 -0.52
C THR A 47 2.87 -23.66 0.52
N THR A 48 2.73 -22.88 1.59
CA THR A 48 1.85 -23.12 2.73
C THR A 48 0.94 -21.95 3.09
N GLY A 49 1.07 -20.81 2.39
CA GLY A 49 0.20 -19.63 2.60
C GLY A 49 -1.23 -19.89 2.12
N TRP A 50 -2.21 -19.60 2.95
CA TRP A 50 -3.62 -19.93 2.76
C TRP A 50 -4.53 -18.68 2.69
N TYR A 51 -5.76 -18.85 2.19
CA TYR A 51 -6.75 -17.78 2.03
C TYR A 51 -6.25 -16.55 1.26
N ASN A 52 -5.47 -16.75 0.20
CA ASN A 52 -5.05 -15.65 -0.67
C ASN A 52 -5.89 -15.62 -1.95
N ALA A 53 -6.15 -14.42 -2.46
CA ALA A 53 -6.80 -14.22 -3.75
C ALA A 53 -5.89 -13.37 -4.66
N ALA A 54 -5.50 -13.91 -5.81
CA ALA A 54 -4.64 -13.23 -6.77
C ALA A 54 -5.22 -13.29 -8.19
N LEU A 55 -5.38 -12.13 -8.79
CA LEU A 55 -5.85 -11.98 -10.16
C LEU A 55 -4.92 -11.05 -10.95
N GLY A 56 -4.15 -11.58 -11.85
CA GLY A 56 -3.23 -10.84 -12.71
C GLY A 56 -1.89 -11.54 -12.92
N LYS A 57 -1.20 -11.15 -14.00
CA LYS A 57 0.17 -11.62 -14.25
C LYS A 57 1.07 -11.27 -13.07
N TYR A 58 1.76 -12.26 -12.48
CA TYR A 58 2.68 -12.11 -11.34
C TYR A 58 2.05 -11.58 -10.04
N ALA A 59 0.73 -11.56 -9.91
CA ALA A 59 0.09 -11.22 -8.65
C ALA A 59 0.51 -12.22 -7.56
N LEU A 60 1.00 -11.72 -6.41
CA LEU A 60 1.54 -12.53 -5.29
C LEU A 60 2.59 -13.58 -5.70
N LYS A 61 3.36 -13.33 -6.77
CA LYS A 61 4.25 -14.35 -7.34
C LYS A 61 5.23 -14.94 -6.32
N ALA A 62 5.88 -14.10 -5.50
CA ALA A 62 6.92 -14.53 -4.56
C ALA A 62 6.38 -14.98 -3.20
N ASN A 63 5.04 -14.95 -3.00
CA ASN A 63 4.45 -15.35 -1.72
C ASN A 63 4.80 -16.80 -1.41
N THR A 64 5.28 -17.06 -0.21
CA THR A 64 5.58 -18.43 0.27
C THR A 64 4.60 -18.86 1.35
N THR A 65 4.55 -18.13 2.44
CA THR A 65 3.75 -18.48 3.63
C THR A 65 2.75 -17.38 4.02
N GLY A 66 2.74 -16.23 3.32
CA GLY A 66 1.82 -15.12 3.60
C GLY A 66 0.36 -15.54 3.40
N GLN A 67 -0.52 -15.01 4.26
CA GLN A 67 -1.94 -15.41 4.35
C GLN A 67 -2.86 -14.19 4.23
N TYR A 68 -4.12 -14.43 3.84
CA TYR A 68 -5.15 -13.38 3.81
C TYR A 68 -4.81 -12.20 2.90
N ASN A 69 -4.03 -12.40 1.84
CA ASN A 69 -3.71 -11.33 0.92
C ASN A 69 -4.68 -11.32 -0.28
N ALA A 70 -5.07 -10.12 -0.71
CA ALA A 70 -5.86 -9.89 -1.91
C ALA A 70 -5.05 -9.05 -2.91
N ALA A 71 -4.69 -9.61 -4.06
CA ALA A 71 -3.88 -8.98 -5.09
C ALA A 71 -4.60 -8.97 -6.44
N PHE A 72 -5.20 -7.85 -6.81
CA PHE A 72 -5.94 -7.68 -8.06
C PHE A 72 -5.23 -6.67 -8.97
N GLY A 73 -4.52 -7.18 -9.96
CA GLY A 73 -3.76 -6.41 -10.93
C GLY A 73 -2.41 -7.04 -11.25
N ALA A 74 -1.87 -6.75 -12.44
CA ALA A 74 -0.54 -7.24 -12.79
C ALA A 74 0.52 -6.68 -11.84
N ASN A 75 1.44 -7.54 -11.38
CA ASN A 75 2.49 -7.30 -10.39
C ASN A 75 2.00 -6.82 -9.00
N SER A 76 0.71 -6.90 -8.68
CA SER A 76 0.23 -6.57 -7.34
C SER A 76 0.85 -7.54 -6.32
N LEU A 77 1.48 -7.00 -5.26
CA LEU A 77 2.14 -7.77 -4.19
C LEU A 77 3.18 -8.79 -4.71
N SER A 78 3.82 -8.52 -5.85
CA SER A 78 4.64 -9.52 -6.55
C SER A 78 5.89 -9.98 -5.79
N SER A 79 6.42 -9.17 -4.87
CA SER A 79 7.57 -9.51 -4.01
C SER A 79 7.18 -9.91 -2.58
N ASN A 80 5.88 -9.99 -2.27
CA ASN A 80 5.41 -10.43 -0.96
C ASN A 80 5.92 -11.83 -0.66
N THR A 81 6.54 -12.05 0.49
CA THR A 81 7.05 -13.39 0.86
C THR A 81 6.25 -14.02 1.99
N THR A 82 6.24 -13.40 3.13
CA THR A 82 5.63 -13.93 4.36
C THR A 82 4.54 -13.02 4.94
N ALA A 83 4.41 -11.80 4.40
CA ALA A 83 3.45 -10.83 4.90
C ALA A 83 2.01 -11.27 4.66
N GLY A 84 1.13 -10.91 5.59
CA GLY A 84 -0.30 -11.24 5.54
C GLY A 84 -1.21 -10.02 5.64
N SER A 85 -2.48 -10.25 5.31
CA SER A 85 -3.55 -9.25 5.45
C SER A 85 -3.31 -7.97 4.63
N ASN A 86 -2.72 -8.10 3.45
CA ASN A 86 -2.53 -6.98 2.53
C ASN A 86 -3.57 -7.01 1.41
N THR A 87 -4.03 -5.82 1.01
CA THR A 87 -4.91 -5.65 -0.14
C THR A 87 -4.25 -4.75 -1.18
N GLY A 88 -4.03 -5.27 -2.38
CA GLY A 88 -3.51 -4.54 -3.53
C GLY A 88 -4.51 -4.54 -4.68
N LEU A 89 -5.10 -3.38 -5.00
CA LEU A 89 -6.05 -3.20 -6.08
C LEU A 89 -5.48 -2.25 -7.15
N GLY A 90 -4.96 -2.80 -8.24
CA GLY A 90 -4.41 -2.02 -9.35
C GLY A 90 -3.05 -2.53 -9.84
N PHE A 91 -2.63 -2.01 -10.98
CA PHE A 91 -1.34 -2.32 -11.58
C PHE A 91 -0.19 -1.81 -10.68
N ASN A 92 0.78 -2.68 -10.41
CA ASN A 92 1.97 -2.35 -9.61
C ASN A 92 1.67 -1.84 -8.18
N THR A 93 0.66 -2.32 -7.51
CA THR A 93 0.43 -2.02 -6.08
C THR A 93 1.33 -2.88 -5.20
N LEU A 94 1.92 -2.30 -4.13
CA LEU A 94 2.73 -3.03 -3.13
C LEU A 94 3.82 -3.92 -3.75
N VAL A 95 4.41 -3.53 -4.89
CA VAL A 95 5.34 -4.40 -5.66
C VAL A 95 6.52 -4.86 -4.82
N LYS A 96 7.12 -3.97 -4.03
CA LYS A 96 8.33 -4.25 -3.24
C LYS A 96 8.04 -4.73 -1.81
N ASN A 97 6.75 -4.89 -1.45
CA ASN A 97 6.40 -5.39 -0.13
C ASN A 97 6.98 -6.78 0.09
N THR A 98 7.69 -6.98 1.18
CA THR A 98 8.26 -8.29 1.55
C THR A 98 7.61 -8.86 2.79
N THR A 99 7.66 -8.13 3.90
CA THR A 99 7.17 -8.56 5.21
C THR A 99 6.17 -7.58 5.86
N GLY A 100 5.88 -6.42 5.21
CA GLY A 100 4.89 -5.47 5.71
C GLY A 100 3.47 -6.02 5.62
N SER A 101 2.75 -6.05 6.73
CA SER A 101 1.39 -6.60 6.82
C SER A 101 0.34 -5.51 7.07
N TYR A 102 -0.93 -5.85 6.85
CA TYR A 102 -2.07 -4.96 7.11
C TYR A 102 -2.06 -3.67 6.27
N ASN A 103 -1.54 -3.72 5.04
CA ASN A 103 -1.55 -2.57 4.13
C ASN A 103 -2.69 -2.68 3.12
N THR A 104 -3.31 -1.55 2.82
CA THR A 104 -4.30 -1.42 1.75
C THR A 104 -3.79 -0.44 0.70
N ALA A 105 -3.64 -0.89 -0.53
CA ALA A 105 -3.20 -0.09 -1.66
C ALA A 105 -4.23 -0.18 -2.80
N ALA A 106 -4.89 0.91 -3.12
CA ALA A 106 -5.86 1.02 -4.21
C ALA A 106 -5.44 2.13 -5.19
N GLY A 107 -5.07 1.76 -6.40
CA GLY A 107 -4.58 2.67 -7.45
C GLY A 107 -3.22 2.27 -7.99
N GLN A 108 -2.96 2.61 -9.25
CA GLN A 108 -1.69 2.28 -9.90
C GLN A 108 -0.50 2.80 -9.09
N GLY A 109 0.45 1.93 -8.74
CA GLY A 109 1.68 2.29 -8.04
C GLY A 109 1.49 2.72 -6.58
N ALA A 110 0.31 2.54 -5.98
CA ALA A 110 0.12 2.81 -4.57
C ALA A 110 0.99 1.88 -3.72
N LEU A 111 1.70 2.44 -2.72
CA LEU A 111 2.65 1.72 -1.85
C LEU A 111 3.72 0.91 -2.62
N TYR A 112 4.12 1.37 -3.81
CA TYR A 112 4.99 0.60 -4.71
C TYR A 112 6.28 0.13 -4.03
N TYR A 113 6.97 1.03 -3.30
CA TYR A 113 8.27 0.75 -2.66
C TYR A 113 8.16 0.30 -1.20
N ASN A 114 6.95 0.09 -0.67
CA ASN A 114 6.81 -0.43 0.69
C ASN A 114 7.58 -1.74 0.83
N THR A 115 8.43 -1.87 1.83
CA THR A 115 9.18 -3.10 2.10
C THR A 115 8.68 -3.79 3.36
N THR A 116 8.72 -3.09 4.47
CA THR A 116 8.37 -3.62 5.80
C THR A 116 7.32 -2.77 6.54
N GLY A 117 6.93 -1.60 5.99
CA GLY A 117 5.90 -0.73 6.59
C GLY A 117 4.56 -1.46 6.74
N THR A 118 3.88 -1.21 7.85
CA THR A 118 2.65 -1.89 8.24
C THR A 118 1.50 -0.92 8.49
N TYR A 119 0.26 -1.40 8.40
CA TYR A 119 -0.94 -0.62 8.71
C TYR A 119 -1.08 0.67 7.88
N ASN A 120 -0.62 0.67 6.63
CA ASN A 120 -0.76 1.81 5.74
C ASN A 120 -2.00 1.67 4.84
N THR A 121 -2.70 2.78 4.63
CA THR A 121 -3.80 2.88 3.67
C THR A 121 -3.43 3.90 2.59
N ALA A 122 -3.33 3.46 1.35
CA ALA A 122 -3.03 4.27 0.18
C ALA A 122 -4.16 4.14 -0.86
N SER A 123 -4.91 5.20 -1.07
CA SER A 123 -6.01 5.23 -2.04
C SER A 123 -5.79 6.35 -3.06
N GLY A 124 -5.38 5.97 -4.27
CA GLY A 124 -5.06 6.89 -5.36
C GLY A 124 -3.81 6.46 -6.14
N ASN A 125 -3.68 6.98 -7.37
CA ASN A 125 -2.48 6.73 -8.17
C ASN A 125 -1.25 7.27 -7.44
N ALA A 126 -0.22 6.43 -7.26
CA ALA A 126 1.04 6.75 -6.59
C ALA A 126 0.89 7.31 -5.14
N ALA A 127 -0.22 7.01 -4.45
CA ALA A 127 -0.34 7.33 -3.03
C ALA A 127 0.68 6.52 -2.22
N LEU A 128 1.42 7.19 -1.29
CA LEU A 128 2.48 6.57 -0.48
C LEU A 128 3.51 5.78 -1.31
N ARG A 129 3.77 6.21 -2.54
CA ARG A 129 4.55 5.44 -3.52
C ARG A 129 5.96 5.10 -3.03
N LEU A 130 6.67 6.05 -2.42
CA LEU A 130 8.05 5.89 -1.96
C LEU A 130 8.15 5.38 -0.51
N ASN A 131 7.04 5.09 0.16
CA ASN A 131 7.07 4.54 1.52
C ASN A 131 7.91 3.26 1.54
N THR A 132 8.86 3.16 2.47
CA THR A 132 9.70 1.96 2.64
C THR A 132 9.39 1.24 3.94
N THR A 133 9.51 1.93 5.05
CA THR A 133 9.35 1.39 6.41
C THR A 133 8.29 2.12 7.23
N GLY A 134 7.83 3.30 6.77
CA GLY A 134 6.79 4.08 7.44
C GLY A 134 5.52 3.28 7.67
N SER A 135 4.91 3.45 8.85
CA SER A 135 3.75 2.68 9.28
C SER A 135 2.63 3.58 9.77
N TYR A 136 1.39 3.05 9.77
CA TYR A 136 0.20 3.76 10.23
C TYR A 136 -0.12 5.03 9.43
N ASN A 137 0.25 5.10 8.16
CA ASN A 137 -0.04 6.23 7.30
C ASN A 137 -1.34 6.05 6.52
N THR A 138 -2.10 7.12 6.37
CA THR A 138 -3.28 7.19 5.50
C THR A 138 -3.06 8.24 4.43
N GLY A 139 -2.91 7.82 3.17
CA GLY A 139 -2.79 8.69 2.00
C GLY A 139 -3.97 8.48 1.05
N THR A 140 -4.87 9.44 0.96
CA THR A 140 -6.03 9.41 0.05
C THR A 140 -5.97 10.55 -0.96
N GLY A 141 -5.79 10.21 -2.22
CA GLY A 141 -5.62 11.14 -3.33
C GLY A 141 -4.44 10.78 -4.23
N ASN A 142 -4.45 11.29 -5.46
CA ASN A 142 -3.30 11.12 -6.36
C ASN A 142 -2.05 11.71 -5.71
N ARG A 143 -1.01 10.89 -5.54
CA ARG A 143 0.27 11.26 -4.91
C ARG A 143 0.17 11.85 -3.49
N ALA A 144 -0.86 11.52 -2.72
CA ALA A 144 -0.88 11.81 -1.30
C ALA A 144 0.27 11.07 -0.60
N LEU A 145 1.10 11.78 0.18
CA LEU A 145 2.31 11.27 0.84
C LEU A 145 3.30 10.57 -0.11
N ASP A 146 3.39 11.01 -1.39
CA ASP A 146 4.19 10.34 -2.43
C ASP A 146 5.66 10.14 -2.03
N ALA A 147 6.29 11.14 -1.40
CA ALA A 147 7.70 11.11 -1.00
C ALA A 147 7.96 10.48 0.39
N ASN A 148 6.91 10.10 1.12
CA ASN A 148 7.10 9.51 2.45
C ASN A 148 7.97 8.25 2.35
N THR A 149 9.03 8.17 3.14
CA THR A 149 9.92 7.00 3.18
C THR A 149 9.82 6.24 4.49
N GLU A 150 9.99 6.92 5.60
CA GLU A 150 10.06 6.36 6.94
C GLU A 150 9.00 6.93 7.89
N GLY A 151 8.47 8.14 7.58
CA GLY A 151 7.48 8.82 8.44
C GLY A 151 6.26 7.96 8.73
N GLY A 152 5.79 7.99 9.98
CA GLY A 152 4.65 7.22 10.46
C GLY A 152 3.50 8.09 10.99
N ASN A 153 2.33 7.47 11.19
CA ASN A 153 1.14 8.10 11.76
C ASN A 153 0.63 9.35 11.00
N ASN A 154 0.97 9.49 9.72
CA ASN A 154 0.54 10.62 8.91
C ASN A 154 -0.82 10.39 8.27
N THR A 155 -1.64 11.43 8.22
CA THR A 155 -2.92 11.44 7.50
C THR A 155 -2.90 12.52 6.43
N ALA A 156 -3.08 12.13 5.17
CA ALA A 156 -3.14 13.06 4.05
C ALA A 156 -4.34 12.77 3.15
N VAL A 157 -5.16 13.79 2.93
CA VAL A 157 -6.35 13.71 2.08
C VAL A 157 -6.34 14.85 1.07
N GLY A 158 -6.16 14.50 -0.20
CA GLY A 158 -6.10 15.43 -1.32
C GLY A 158 -4.96 15.11 -2.29
N HIS A 159 -5.06 15.65 -3.52
CA HIS A 159 -4.00 15.50 -4.53
C HIS A 159 -2.72 16.20 -4.05
N TYR A 160 -1.61 15.46 -3.98
CA TYR A 160 -0.32 15.89 -3.42
C TYR A 160 -0.38 16.36 -1.94
N ALA A 161 -1.42 16.06 -1.17
CA ALA A 161 -1.43 16.36 0.26
C ALA A 161 -0.24 15.66 0.96
N GLY A 162 0.58 16.39 1.69
CA GLY A 162 1.81 15.88 2.31
C GLY A 162 2.81 15.27 1.32
N GLY A 163 2.73 15.60 0.03
CA GLY A 163 3.46 14.89 -1.04
C GLY A 163 4.97 15.04 -1.00
N LEU A 164 5.53 15.96 -0.22
CA LEU A 164 6.97 16.11 0.04
C LEU A 164 7.39 15.64 1.45
N ASN A 165 6.46 15.20 2.30
CA ASN A 165 6.82 14.60 3.58
C ASN A 165 7.71 13.36 3.34
N THR A 166 8.86 13.29 3.98
CA THR A 166 9.80 12.17 3.84
C THR A 166 9.89 11.33 5.10
N THR A 167 10.22 11.95 6.21
CA THR A 167 10.42 11.29 7.51
C THR A 167 9.58 11.89 8.63
N GLY A 168 8.80 12.96 8.35
CA GLY A 168 7.95 13.60 9.36
C GLY A 168 6.84 12.68 9.87
N ASP A 169 6.61 12.70 11.16
CA ASP A 169 5.65 11.85 11.88
C ASP A 169 4.40 12.62 12.35
N ALA A 170 3.29 11.90 12.46
CA ALA A 170 2.06 12.37 13.10
C ALA A 170 1.48 13.67 12.50
N ASN A 171 1.62 13.86 11.20
CA ASN A 171 1.13 15.03 10.50
C ASN A 171 -0.27 14.81 9.91
N VAL A 172 -1.05 15.87 9.82
CA VAL A 172 -2.36 15.92 9.17
C VAL A 172 -2.35 16.95 8.04
N PHE A 173 -2.47 16.50 6.79
CA PHE A 173 -2.52 17.33 5.57
C PHE A 173 -3.87 17.17 4.88
N ILE A 174 -4.67 18.23 4.80
CA ILE A 174 -6.01 18.19 4.19
C ILE A 174 -6.14 19.24 3.08
N GLY A 175 -6.44 18.79 1.88
CA GLY A 175 -6.72 19.58 0.70
C GLY A 175 -5.67 19.46 -0.41
N TYR A 176 -5.95 20.07 -1.56
CA TYR A 176 -5.05 20.06 -2.72
C TYR A 176 -3.70 20.70 -2.36
N GLN A 177 -2.61 19.93 -2.51
CA GLN A 177 -1.25 20.34 -2.18
C GLN A 177 -1.05 20.87 -0.73
N ALA A 178 -1.92 20.54 0.21
CA ALA A 178 -1.71 20.89 1.62
C ALA A 178 -0.38 20.30 2.11
N GLY A 179 0.50 21.13 2.67
CA GLY A 179 1.83 20.71 3.11
C GLY A 179 2.79 20.30 1.98
N TYR A 180 2.51 20.62 0.72
CA TYR A 180 3.38 20.33 -0.42
C TYR A 180 4.50 21.37 -0.54
N ASN A 181 5.30 21.53 0.50
CA ASN A 181 6.52 22.34 0.47
C ASN A 181 7.60 21.73 1.37
N SER A 182 8.84 22.17 1.18
CA SER A 182 10.01 21.60 1.86
C SER A 182 10.04 21.83 3.38
N SER A 183 9.29 22.80 3.90
CA SER A 183 9.23 23.06 5.35
C SER A 183 8.53 21.94 6.12
N TYR A 184 7.67 21.16 5.46
CA TYR A 184 6.99 20.03 6.07
C TYR A 184 7.65 18.67 5.77
N ALA A 185 8.75 18.65 5.02
CA ALA A 185 9.36 17.40 4.55
C ALA A 185 9.82 16.46 5.69
N THR A 186 10.26 17.03 6.80
CA THR A 186 10.75 16.32 7.99
C THR A 186 10.13 16.81 9.30
N SER A 187 9.07 17.61 9.21
CA SER A 187 8.38 18.17 10.36
C SER A 187 7.40 17.16 10.94
N ASP A 188 7.32 17.13 12.27
CA ASP A 188 6.41 16.29 13.02
C ASP A 188 5.22 17.09 13.57
N ASN A 189 4.13 16.37 13.88
CA ASN A 189 3.02 16.89 14.67
C ASN A 189 2.36 18.16 14.09
N LYS A 190 2.25 18.25 12.74
CA LYS A 190 1.65 19.41 12.05
C LYS A 190 0.23 19.15 11.61
N LEU A 191 -0.61 20.16 11.72
CA LEU A 191 -1.92 20.25 11.07
C LEU A 191 -1.86 21.29 9.96
N VAL A 192 -2.09 20.87 8.72
CA VAL A 192 -2.10 21.79 7.57
C VAL A 192 -3.39 21.59 6.78
N ILE A 193 -4.23 22.62 6.73
CA ILE A 193 -5.40 22.65 5.86
C ILE A 193 -5.22 23.76 4.82
N ALA A 194 -5.13 23.38 3.56
CA ALA A 194 -4.90 24.29 2.44
C ALA A 194 -5.43 23.69 1.13
N ASN A 195 -5.64 24.51 0.13
CA ASN A 195 -5.99 24.07 -1.22
C ASN A 195 -4.98 24.56 -2.28
N SER A 196 -3.73 24.77 -1.87
CA SER A 196 -2.61 25.18 -2.71
C SER A 196 -1.28 24.85 -2.05
N ASN A 197 -0.20 24.87 -2.83
CA ASN A 197 1.16 24.85 -2.31
C ASN A 197 1.49 26.24 -1.74
N THR A 198 1.34 26.42 -0.45
CA THR A 198 1.55 27.69 0.25
C THR A 198 2.36 27.51 1.52
N THR A 199 3.13 28.56 1.88
CA THR A 199 3.78 28.68 3.20
C THR A 199 2.88 29.31 4.25
N SER A 200 1.67 29.75 3.85
CA SER A 200 0.66 30.32 4.76
C SER A 200 -0.69 29.62 4.50
N PRO A 201 -0.83 28.36 4.94
CA PRO A 201 -2.08 27.62 4.76
C PRO A 201 -3.24 28.26 5.52
N LEU A 202 -4.48 27.96 5.13
CA LEU A 202 -5.65 28.51 5.83
C LEU A 202 -5.63 28.14 7.32
N VAL A 203 -5.24 26.92 7.63
CA VAL A 203 -5.01 26.45 9.01
C VAL A 203 -3.60 25.86 9.09
N ASP A 204 -2.80 26.35 10.02
CA ASP A 204 -1.47 25.84 10.36
C ASP A 204 -1.41 25.59 11.85
N GLY A 205 -1.22 24.35 12.24
CA GLY A 205 -1.19 23.93 13.62
C GLY A 205 0.08 23.16 13.96
N ASP A 206 0.49 23.28 15.20
CA ASP A 206 1.57 22.51 15.80
C ASP A 206 1.03 21.83 17.06
N PHE A 207 0.90 20.50 17.01
CA PHE A 207 0.33 19.73 18.12
C PHE A 207 1.27 19.69 19.34
N ASP A 208 2.59 19.76 19.15
CA ASP A 208 3.55 19.80 20.25
C ASP A 208 3.53 21.16 20.98
N ALA A 209 3.50 22.24 20.22
CA ALA A 209 3.43 23.59 20.77
C ALA A 209 2.00 23.98 21.24
N ALA A 210 1.01 23.14 20.95
CA ALA A 210 -0.42 23.42 21.17
C ALA A 210 -0.87 24.75 20.55
N THR A 211 -0.35 25.08 19.36
CA THR A 211 -0.67 26.31 18.62
C THR A 211 -1.54 26.04 17.42
N LEU A 212 -2.42 26.99 17.12
CA LEU A 212 -3.26 26.97 15.93
C LEU A 212 -3.29 28.39 15.33
N THR A 213 -2.85 28.51 14.09
CA THR A 213 -2.93 29.75 13.32
C THR A 213 -4.04 29.60 12.26
N VAL A 214 -4.95 30.55 12.20
CA VAL A 214 -5.94 30.65 11.15
C VAL A 214 -5.62 31.90 10.30
N ASN A 215 -5.19 31.67 9.07
CA ASN A 215 -4.84 32.73 8.12
C ASN A 215 -6.06 33.17 7.30
N GLY A 216 -7.04 33.80 7.97
CA GLY A 216 -8.30 34.26 7.36
C GLY A 216 -9.17 34.97 8.39
N ALA A 217 -10.21 35.67 7.93
CA ALA A 217 -11.17 36.27 8.83
C ALA A 217 -12.08 35.19 9.45
N LEU A 218 -12.10 35.12 10.77
CA LEU A 218 -13.15 34.42 11.50
C LEU A 218 -14.35 35.36 11.55
N THR A 219 -15.35 35.12 10.68
CA THR A 219 -16.63 35.85 10.73
C THR A 219 -17.62 35.04 11.54
N ALA A 220 -18.17 35.67 12.59
CA ALA A 220 -19.26 35.11 13.38
C ALA A 220 -20.60 35.29 12.71
#